data_eba3c2ff2a150c62b5d2d5f00c143a92
#
_entry.id   eba3c2ff2a150c62b5d2d5f00c143a92
#
_cell.length_a   1.000
_cell.length_b   1.000
_cell.length_c   1.000
_cell.angle_alpha   90.00
_cell.angle_beta   90.00
_cell.angle_gamma   90.00
#
_symmetry.space_group_name_H-M   'P 1'
#
loop_
_entity.id
_entity.type
_entity.pdbx_description
1 polymer ?
#
loop_
_entity_poly.entity_id
_entity_poly.type
_entity_poly.pdbx_seq_one_letter_code
_entity_poly.pdbx_strand_id
1 'polypeptide(L)'
;MKIVEFKESDIDTVFEIQQAAYKPLYEKYHDDNSNPYMESKETVLRKYMRAGTKGYLFYKNREPVGSVRINLYPESKSGRVSALGVHPQYQGQGIAQQALLKIEELHSEVERWFLDTILQEAGNCYLYEKIGYKRTGKIEKVNEKMTLIGILNFNSRMIDK
;
A
#
# COMPACT_ATOMS: atom_id res chain seq x y z
N MET A 1 -17.82 -0.88 -0.89
CA MET A 1 -16.64 -0.89 0.01
C MET A 1 -16.55 0.45 0.73
N LYS A 2 -16.29 0.41 2.02
CA LYS A 2 -16.16 1.61 2.86
C LYS A 2 -14.69 1.79 3.25
N ILE A 3 -14.18 3.03 3.19
CA ILE A 3 -12.84 3.38 3.64
C ILE A 3 -12.95 4.27 4.88
N VAL A 4 -12.23 3.91 5.94
CA VAL A 4 -12.26 4.60 7.23
C VAL A 4 -10.84 4.96 7.61
N GLU A 5 -10.62 6.20 8.09
CA GLU A 5 -9.31 6.63 8.57
C GLU A 5 -8.91 5.85 9.82
N PHE A 6 -7.65 5.44 9.88
CA PHE A 6 -7.06 4.71 11.00
C PHE A 6 -7.06 5.54 12.27
N LYS A 7 -7.41 4.88 13.38
CA LYS A 7 -7.27 5.39 14.75
C LYS A 7 -6.40 4.42 15.53
N GLU A 8 -5.76 4.89 16.59
CA GLU A 8 -4.90 4.03 17.42
C GLU A 8 -5.62 2.76 17.87
N SER A 9 -6.92 2.85 18.18
CA SER A 9 -7.72 1.70 18.57
C SER A 9 -7.89 0.63 17.49
N ASP A 10 -7.52 0.93 16.23
CA ASP A 10 -7.61 0.00 15.10
C ASP A 10 -6.35 -0.85 14.93
N ILE A 11 -5.34 -0.68 15.80
CA ILE A 11 -4.04 -1.31 15.60
C ILE A 11 -4.10 -2.83 15.51
N ASP A 12 -4.92 -3.48 16.34
CA ASP A 12 -5.03 -4.93 16.31
C ASP A 12 -5.58 -5.41 14.97
N THR A 13 -6.58 -4.72 14.43
CA THR A 13 -7.17 -5.04 13.13
C THR A 13 -6.16 -4.85 11.99
N VAL A 14 -5.45 -3.71 11.99
CA VAL A 14 -4.43 -3.44 10.98
C VAL A 14 -3.30 -4.46 11.04
N PHE A 15 -2.82 -4.78 12.25
CA PHE A 15 -1.75 -5.75 12.43
C PHE A 15 -2.15 -7.13 11.89
N GLU A 16 -3.37 -7.57 12.20
CA GLU A 16 -3.90 -8.84 11.72
C GLU A 16 -3.99 -8.89 10.20
N ILE A 17 -4.51 -7.82 9.57
CA ILE A 17 -4.57 -7.71 8.11
C ILE A 17 -3.17 -7.75 7.50
N GLN A 18 -2.24 -6.98 8.05
CA GLN A 18 -0.87 -6.92 7.54
C GLN A 18 -0.19 -8.28 7.63
N GLN A 19 -0.33 -8.98 8.77
CA GLN A 19 0.21 -10.31 8.95
C GLN A 19 -0.35 -11.29 7.90
N ALA A 20 -1.66 -11.30 7.72
CA ALA A 20 -2.32 -12.20 6.78
C ALA A 20 -1.93 -11.89 5.32
N ALA A 21 -1.88 -10.61 4.96
CA ALA A 21 -1.60 -10.20 3.59
C ALA A 21 -0.15 -10.45 3.17
N TYR A 22 0.81 -10.25 4.07
CA TYR A 22 2.23 -10.33 3.73
C TYR A 22 2.89 -11.67 4.05
N LYS A 23 2.24 -12.54 4.83
CA LYS A 23 2.79 -13.86 5.14
C LYS A 23 3.15 -14.67 3.89
N PRO A 24 2.27 -14.79 2.87
CA PRO A 24 2.61 -15.55 1.66
C PRO A 24 3.83 -15.00 0.92
N LEU A 25 3.99 -13.68 0.88
CA LEU A 25 5.14 -13.04 0.25
C LEU A 25 6.42 -13.31 1.04
N TYR A 26 6.34 -13.25 2.36
CA TYR A 26 7.49 -13.57 3.20
C TYR A 26 7.92 -15.03 3.01
N GLU A 27 6.99 -15.96 3.02
CA GLU A 27 7.29 -17.39 2.81
C GLU A 27 7.93 -17.64 1.44
N LYS A 28 7.56 -16.83 0.43
CA LYS A 28 8.10 -16.97 -0.92
C LYS A 28 9.49 -16.35 -1.08
N TYR A 29 9.73 -15.19 -0.47
CA TYR A 29 10.94 -14.39 -0.73
C TYR A 29 11.92 -14.29 0.44
N HIS A 30 11.49 -14.56 1.66
CA HIS A 30 12.32 -14.47 2.88
C HIS A 30 13.09 -13.14 3.00
N ASP A 31 12.41 -12.03 2.73
CA ASP A 31 12.97 -10.68 2.84
C ASP A 31 12.85 -10.17 4.28
N ASP A 32 13.69 -10.70 5.17
CA ASP A 32 13.60 -10.49 6.62
C ASP A 32 13.61 -9.03 7.05
N ASN A 33 14.34 -8.16 6.34
CA ASN A 33 14.51 -6.76 6.71
C ASN A 33 13.51 -5.82 6.03
N SER A 34 12.74 -6.28 5.08
CA SER A 34 11.85 -5.42 4.29
C SER A 34 10.39 -5.83 4.30
N ASN A 35 10.07 -7.05 4.75
CA ASN A 35 8.70 -7.53 4.70
C ASN A 35 7.89 -7.07 5.90
N PRO A 36 6.73 -6.42 5.68
CA PRO A 36 5.85 -6.00 6.78
C PRO A 36 5.39 -7.15 7.70
N TYR A 37 5.41 -8.39 7.23
CA TYR A 37 5.09 -9.56 8.05
C TYR A 37 6.01 -9.70 9.27
N MET A 38 7.27 -9.26 9.13
CA MET A 38 8.26 -9.36 10.20
C MET A 38 8.20 -8.22 11.22
N GLU A 39 7.35 -7.22 11.00
CA GLU A 39 7.22 -6.10 11.91
C GLU A 39 6.41 -6.48 13.16
N SER A 40 6.83 -5.99 14.34
CA SER A 40 6.04 -6.12 15.57
C SER A 40 4.84 -5.17 15.52
N LYS A 41 3.84 -5.44 16.36
CA LYS A 41 2.67 -4.55 16.48
C LYS A 41 3.11 -3.14 16.89
N GLU A 42 4.07 -3.03 17.81
CA GLU A 42 4.60 -1.74 18.27
C GLU A 42 5.25 -0.95 17.13
N THR A 43 5.99 -1.64 16.26
CA THR A 43 6.60 -1.01 15.09
C THR A 43 5.54 -0.54 14.11
N VAL A 44 4.51 -1.34 13.86
CA VAL A 44 3.40 -0.97 12.97
C VAL A 44 2.69 0.28 13.52
N LEU A 45 2.36 0.27 14.81
CA LEU A 45 1.68 1.40 15.44
C LEU A 45 2.53 2.68 15.32
N ARG A 46 3.82 2.59 15.62
CA ARG A 46 4.72 3.74 15.51
C ARG A 46 4.74 4.32 14.11
N LYS A 47 4.76 3.47 13.09
CA LYS A 47 4.76 3.92 11.70
C LYS A 47 3.44 4.58 11.31
N TYR A 48 2.31 4.03 11.76
CA TYR A 48 1.00 4.62 11.47
C TYR A 48 0.78 5.95 12.18
N MET A 49 1.40 6.14 13.35
CA MET A 49 1.25 7.36 14.16
C MET A 49 2.29 8.43 13.83
N ARG A 50 3.22 8.16 12.92
CA ARG A 50 4.27 9.12 12.55
C ARG A 50 3.68 10.35 11.86
N ALA A 51 4.26 11.53 12.13
CA ALA A 51 3.86 12.77 11.47
C ALA A 51 4.00 12.63 9.94
N GLY A 52 3.03 13.16 9.20
CA GLY A 52 3.01 13.06 7.75
C GLY A 52 2.46 11.73 7.22
N THR A 53 1.98 10.88 8.11
CA THR A 53 1.42 9.57 7.76
C THR A 53 -0.09 9.57 7.96
N LYS A 54 -0.80 8.94 7.04
CA LYS A 54 -2.23 8.63 7.17
C LYS A 54 -2.44 7.15 6.93
N GLY A 55 -3.30 6.54 7.72
CA GLY A 55 -3.69 5.16 7.54
C GLY A 55 -5.18 5.04 7.26
N TYR A 56 -5.55 4.01 6.52
CA TYR A 56 -6.95 3.73 6.20
C TYR A 56 -7.21 2.24 6.26
N LEU A 57 -8.43 1.90 6.70
CA LEU A 57 -8.94 0.53 6.67
C LEU A 57 -10.05 0.43 5.63
N PHE A 58 -10.13 -0.72 4.99
CA PHE A 58 -11.18 -1.01 4.01
C PHE A 58 -12.13 -2.03 4.59
N TYR A 59 -13.43 -1.74 4.50
CA TYR A 59 -14.48 -2.62 4.99
C TYR A 59 -15.40 -3.03 3.84
N LYS A 60 -15.74 -4.30 3.81
CA LYS A 60 -16.74 -4.85 2.89
C LYS A 60 -17.75 -5.63 3.72
N ASN A 61 -19.03 -5.26 3.64
CA ASN A 61 -20.08 -5.88 4.43
C ASN A 61 -19.74 -5.91 5.94
N ARG A 62 -19.19 -4.80 6.45
CA ARG A 62 -18.79 -4.61 7.86
C ARG A 62 -17.57 -5.44 8.28
N GLU A 63 -16.93 -6.15 7.35
CA GLU A 63 -15.71 -6.91 7.64
C GLU A 63 -14.48 -6.12 7.20
N PRO A 64 -13.44 -6.04 8.05
CA PRO A 64 -12.19 -5.41 7.63
C PRO A 64 -11.47 -6.32 6.63
N VAL A 65 -11.23 -5.80 5.43
CA VAL A 65 -10.68 -6.61 4.33
C VAL A 65 -9.29 -6.15 3.89
N GLY A 66 -8.87 -4.96 4.31
CA GLY A 66 -7.56 -4.45 3.93
C GLY A 66 -7.21 -3.17 4.66
N SER A 67 -5.96 -2.77 4.49
CA SER A 67 -5.44 -1.53 5.08
C SER A 67 -4.36 -0.94 4.20
N VAL A 68 -4.13 0.36 4.35
CA VAL A 68 -3.06 1.07 3.66
C VAL A 68 -2.48 2.14 4.57
N ARG A 69 -1.15 2.30 4.48
CA ARG A 69 -0.44 3.41 5.11
C ARG A 69 0.18 4.24 3.99
N ILE A 70 -0.06 5.54 4.05
CA ILE A 70 0.52 6.48 3.09
C ILE A 70 1.36 7.51 3.81
N ASN A 71 2.41 7.98 3.16
CA ASN A 71 3.24 9.08 3.64
C ASN A 71 3.03 10.27 2.70
N LEU A 72 2.77 11.43 3.28
CA LEU A 72 2.48 12.65 2.53
C LEU A 72 3.67 13.61 2.61
N TYR A 73 4.05 14.16 1.46
CA TYR A 73 5.16 15.11 1.32
C TYR A 73 4.62 16.39 0.68
N PRO A 74 4.03 17.30 1.50
CA PRO A 74 3.34 18.49 0.98
C PRO A 74 4.22 19.40 0.12
N GLU A 75 5.50 19.53 0.47
CA GLU A 75 6.43 20.41 -0.25
C GLU A 75 6.61 20.01 -1.70
N SER A 76 6.65 18.72 -1.99
CA SER A 76 6.78 18.17 -3.34
C SER A 76 5.44 17.80 -3.97
N LYS A 77 4.33 18.01 -3.25
CA LYS A 77 2.98 17.59 -3.65
C LYS A 77 2.94 16.11 -4.05
N SER A 78 3.66 15.28 -3.32
CA SER A 78 3.74 13.85 -3.59
C SER A 78 3.30 13.04 -2.38
N GLY A 79 2.96 11.79 -2.63
CA GLY A 79 2.59 10.82 -1.63
C GLY A 79 3.20 9.46 -1.96
N ARG A 80 3.42 8.68 -0.92
CA ARG A 80 3.94 7.32 -1.06
C ARG A 80 2.98 6.33 -0.45
N VAL A 81 2.65 5.29 -1.20
CA VAL A 81 1.92 4.14 -0.67
C VAL A 81 2.96 3.22 -0.04
N SER A 82 2.98 3.16 1.30
CA SER A 82 4.06 2.50 2.04
C SER A 82 3.75 1.06 2.45
N ALA A 83 2.49 0.77 2.73
CA ALA A 83 2.05 -0.58 3.06
C ALA A 83 0.59 -0.71 2.64
N LEU A 84 0.34 -1.55 1.65
CA LEU A 84 -1.01 -1.84 1.17
C LEU A 84 -1.22 -3.34 1.28
N GLY A 85 -2.20 -3.75 2.04
CA GLY A 85 -2.51 -5.16 2.22
C GLY A 85 -4.00 -5.42 2.09
N VAL A 86 -4.33 -6.51 1.39
CA VAL A 86 -5.69 -7.03 1.30
C VAL A 86 -5.66 -8.44 1.85
N HIS A 87 -6.56 -8.74 2.78
CA HIS A 87 -6.64 -10.08 3.36
C HIS A 87 -6.81 -11.13 2.24
N PRO A 88 -6.08 -12.26 2.29
CA PRO A 88 -6.09 -13.25 1.21
C PRO A 88 -7.47 -13.73 0.78
N GLN A 89 -8.42 -13.81 1.72
CA GLN A 89 -9.79 -14.22 1.41
C GLN A 89 -10.52 -13.26 0.47
N TYR A 90 -10.04 -12.02 0.36
CA TYR A 90 -10.68 -10.96 -0.42
C TYR A 90 -9.86 -10.50 -1.61
N GLN A 91 -8.72 -11.12 -1.87
CA GLN A 91 -7.88 -10.79 -3.01
C GLN A 91 -8.58 -11.18 -4.33
N GLY A 92 -8.20 -10.50 -5.42
CA GLY A 92 -8.79 -10.75 -6.73
C GLY A 92 -10.17 -10.14 -6.94
N GLN A 93 -10.62 -9.25 -6.06
CA GLN A 93 -11.94 -8.60 -6.13
C GLN A 93 -11.85 -7.10 -6.45
N GLY A 94 -10.66 -6.61 -6.82
CA GLY A 94 -10.47 -5.20 -7.17
C GLY A 94 -10.39 -4.25 -5.98
N ILE A 95 -10.24 -4.76 -4.75
CA ILE A 95 -10.22 -3.94 -3.54
C ILE A 95 -9.03 -2.97 -3.53
N ALA A 96 -7.83 -3.45 -3.88
CA ALA A 96 -6.65 -2.61 -3.90
C ALA A 96 -6.79 -1.46 -4.90
N GLN A 97 -7.33 -1.72 -6.09
CA GLN A 97 -7.57 -0.68 -7.09
C GLN A 97 -8.57 0.35 -6.61
N GLN A 98 -9.69 -0.10 -6.05
CA GLN A 98 -10.72 0.80 -5.50
C GLN A 98 -10.15 1.66 -4.38
N ALA A 99 -9.33 1.05 -3.51
CA ALA A 99 -8.70 1.75 -2.40
C ALA A 99 -7.76 2.85 -2.89
N LEU A 100 -6.89 2.54 -3.86
CA LEU A 100 -5.95 3.52 -4.41
C LEU A 100 -6.67 4.68 -5.08
N LEU A 101 -7.72 4.41 -5.85
CA LEU A 101 -8.51 5.46 -6.47
C LEU A 101 -9.19 6.34 -5.42
N LYS A 102 -9.69 5.75 -4.35
CA LYS A 102 -10.30 6.51 -3.25
C LYS A 102 -9.29 7.35 -2.50
N ILE A 103 -8.08 6.84 -2.30
CA ILE A 103 -6.98 7.59 -1.67
C ILE A 103 -6.63 8.82 -2.52
N GLU A 104 -6.53 8.67 -3.84
CA GLU A 104 -6.28 9.79 -4.74
C GLU A 104 -7.38 10.85 -4.61
N GLU A 105 -8.62 10.42 -4.50
CA GLU A 105 -9.76 11.31 -4.33
C GLU A 105 -9.73 12.06 -2.99
N LEU A 106 -9.38 11.35 -1.90
CA LEU A 106 -9.30 11.94 -0.56
C LEU A 106 -8.13 12.91 -0.43
N HIS A 107 -7.09 12.73 -1.22
CA HIS A 107 -5.87 13.54 -1.19
C HIS A 107 -5.64 14.23 -2.53
N SER A 108 -6.60 15.05 -2.93
CA SER A 108 -6.57 15.75 -4.23
C SER A 108 -5.42 16.74 -4.36
N GLU A 109 -4.81 17.16 -3.25
CA GLU A 109 -3.63 18.02 -3.24
C GLU A 109 -2.35 17.31 -3.67
N VAL A 110 -2.34 15.97 -3.65
CA VAL A 110 -1.20 15.16 -4.06
C VAL A 110 -1.24 15.00 -5.58
N GLU A 111 -0.16 15.43 -6.24
CA GLU A 111 -0.06 15.35 -7.69
C GLU A 111 0.54 14.04 -8.18
N ARG A 112 1.45 13.45 -7.39
CA ARG A 112 2.20 12.24 -7.76
C ARG A 112 2.19 11.23 -6.63
N TRP A 113 1.91 9.99 -6.98
CA TRP A 113 1.90 8.87 -6.05
C TRP A 113 3.00 7.88 -6.42
N PHE A 114 3.83 7.53 -5.44
CA PHE A 114 4.93 6.58 -5.60
C PHE A 114 4.67 5.32 -4.78
N LEU A 115 5.14 4.20 -5.28
CA LEU A 115 5.25 2.98 -4.49
C LEU A 115 6.33 2.07 -5.07
N ASP A 116 6.79 1.11 -4.26
CA ASP A 116 7.67 0.04 -4.72
C ASP A 116 6.84 -1.25 -4.81
N THR A 117 7.09 -2.05 -5.83
CA THR A 117 6.42 -3.33 -6.00
C THR A 117 7.43 -4.40 -6.38
N ILE A 118 7.09 -5.66 -6.12
CA ILE A 118 7.98 -6.80 -6.40
C ILE A 118 7.88 -7.13 -7.89
N LEU A 119 9.01 -7.05 -8.59
CA LEU A 119 9.08 -7.31 -10.03
C LEU A 119 8.56 -8.71 -10.38
N GLN A 120 8.85 -9.71 -9.55
CA GLN A 120 8.45 -11.09 -9.77
C GLN A 120 6.96 -11.37 -9.52
N GLU A 121 6.23 -10.41 -8.94
CA GLU A 121 4.78 -10.53 -8.73
C GLU A 121 4.04 -9.88 -9.91
N ALA A 122 3.92 -10.63 -11.00
CA ALA A 122 3.34 -10.12 -12.25
C ALA A 122 1.90 -9.61 -12.08
N GLY A 123 1.13 -10.26 -11.22
CA GLY A 123 -0.25 -9.83 -10.94
C GLY A 123 -0.33 -8.45 -10.31
N ASN A 124 0.57 -8.16 -9.36
CA ASN A 124 0.64 -6.83 -8.73
C ASN A 124 1.11 -5.77 -9.73
N CYS A 125 2.12 -6.09 -10.52
CA CYS A 125 2.61 -5.17 -11.56
C CYS A 125 1.49 -4.83 -12.55
N TYR A 126 0.76 -5.83 -13.00
CA TYR A 126 -0.37 -5.65 -13.92
C TYR A 126 -1.45 -4.76 -13.29
N LEU A 127 -1.79 -5.00 -12.02
CA LEU A 127 -2.80 -4.24 -11.29
C LEU A 127 -2.44 -2.75 -11.27
N TYR A 128 -1.20 -2.42 -10.93
CA TYR A 128 -0.77 -1.03 -10.87
C TYR A 128 -0.68 -0.38 -12.24
N GLU A 129 -0.17 -1.09 -13.25
CA GLU A 129 -0.11 -0.59 -14.61
C GLU A 129 -1.50 -0.27 -15.16
N LYS A 130 -2.48 -1.10 -14.85
CA LYS A 130 -3.86 -0.93 -15.29
C LYS A 130 -4.48 0.37 -14.81
N ILE A 131 -4.10 0.84 -13.61
CA ILE A 131 -4.62 2.11 -13.08
C ILE A 131 -3.70 3.30 -13.32
N GLY A 132 -2.66 3.11 -14.15
CA GLY A 132 -1.86 4.22 -14.66
C GLY A 132 -0.44 4.34 -14.11
N TYR A 133 0.00 3.45 -13.22
CA TYR A 133 1.36 3.49 -12.71
C TYR A 133 2.36 3.11 -13.80
N LYS A 134 3.50 3.80 -13.81
CA LYS A 134 4.59 3.57 -14.74
C LYS A 134 5.90 3.42 -13.99
N ARG A 135 6.81 2.64 -14.53
CA ARG A 135 8.13 2.44 -13.92
C ARG A 135 8.93 3.75 -13.93
N THR A 136 9.63 4.02 -12.82
CA THR A 136 10.48 5.20 -12.67
C THR A 136 11.92 4.96 -13.09
N GLY A 137 12.32 3.70 -13.25
CA GLY A 137 13.71 3.32 -13.45
C GLY A 137 14.41 2.87 -12.18
N LYS A 138 13.80 3.08 -11.01
CA LYS A 138 14.36 2.59 -9.75
C LYS A 138 14.28 1.07 -9.71
N ILE A 139 15.40 0.41 -9.43
CA ILE A 139 15.51 -1.04 -9.29
C ILE A 139 16.36 -1.32 -8.05
N GLU A 140 15.86 -2.19 -7.17
CA GLU A 140 16.57 -2.60 -5.96
C GLU A 140 16.51 -4.12 -5.82
N LYS A 141 17.65 -4.77 -5.89
CA LYS A 141 17.75 -6.21 -5.65
C LYS A 141 17.80 -6.43 -4.12
N VAL A 142 16.75 -7.00 -3.56
CA VAL A 142 16.66 -7.27 -2.13
C VAL A 142 17.43 -8.54 -1.77
N ASN A 143 17.24 -9.60 -2.57
CA ASN A 143 17.96 -10.86 -2.42
C ASN A 143 17.90 -11.63 -3.75
N GLU A 144 18.38 -12.89 -3.76
CA GLU A 144 18.42 -13.70 -4.97
C GLU A 144 17.05 -13.91 -5.64
N LYS A 145 15.98 -13.85 -4.88
CA LYS A 145 14.62 -14.13 -5.36
C LYS A 145 13.78 -12.90 -5.61
N MET A 146 14.14 -11.76 -5.02
CA MET A 146 13.27 -10.60 -4.96
C MET A 146 13.95 -9.32 -5.44
N THR A 147 13.33 -8.66 -6.41
CA THR A 147 13.72 -7.34 -6.89
C THR A 147 12.54 -6.39 -6.74
N LEU A 148 12.78 -5.22 -6.16
CA LEU A 148 11.77 -4.16 -6.09
C LEU A 148 11.97 -3.18 -7.25
N ILE A 149 10.87 -2.71 -7.80
CA ILE A 149 10.87 -1.64 -8.79
C ILE A 149 10.03 -0.48 -8.28
N GLY A 150 10.48 0.74 -8.54
CA GLY A 150 9.72 1.94 -8.25
C GLY A 150 8.73 2.22 -9.35
N ILE A 151 7.51 2.60 -8.97
CA ILE A 151 6.47 3.01 -9.91
C ILE A 151 5.83 4.31 -9.47
N LEU A 152 5.27 5.04 -10.42
CA LEU A 152 4.74 6.38 -10.23
C LEU A 152 3.43 6.51 -10.98
N ASN A 153 2.44 7.15 -10.35
CA ASN A 153 1.21 7.56 -11.01
C ASN A 153 0.92 9.03 -10.70
N PHE A 154 0.41 9.75 -11.70
CA PHE A 154 -0.13 11.09 -11.48
C PHE A 154 -1.57 10.95 -11.00
N ASN A 155 -1.96 11.83 -10.05
CA ASN A 155 -3.33 11.83 -9.57
C ASN A 155 -4.27 12.05 -10.77
N SER A 156 -5.25 11.18 -10.94
CA SER A 156 -6.17 11.19 -12.07
C SER A 156 -6.92 12.52 -12.23
N ARG A 157 -7.14 13.24 -11.12
CA ARG A 157 -7.77 14.57 -11.14
C ARG A 157 -6.91 15.65 -11.77
N MET A 158 -5.60 15.44 -11.84
CA MET A 158 -4.67 16.38 -12.47
C MET A 158 -4.63 16.25 -13.97
N ILE A 159 -5.05 15.10 -14.50
CA ILE A 159 -5.05 14.83 -15.95
C ILE A 159 -6.21 15.53 -16.64
N ASP A 160 -7.32 15.75 -15.94
CA ASP A 160 -8.54 16.37 -16.46
C ASP A 160 -8.49 17.91 -16.43
N LYS A 161 -7.38 18.48 -16.00
CA LYS A 161 -7.13 19.92 -16.05
C LYS A 161 -6.26 20.26 -17.26
#